data_e8bd745375e7b7232637534fa1a42523
#
_entry.id   e8bd745375e7b7232637534fa1a42523
#
_cell.length_a   1.000
_cell.length_b   1.000
_cell.length_c   1.000
_cell.angle_alpha   90.00
_cell.angle_beta   90.00
_cell.angle_gamma   90.00
#
_symmetry.space_group_name_H-M   'P 1'
#
loop_
_entity.id
_entity.type
_entity.pdbx_description
1 polymer ?
#
loop_
_entity_poly.entity_id
_entity_poly.type
_entity_poly.pdbx_seq_one_letter_code
_entity_poly.pdbx_strand_id
1 'polypeptide(L)'
;TAELSITIDGVTHHDLRQTTFGLREVSTIGTQIAINGSPTFLRGTLESCVFPLTGHPPTDVQSWRDVYATCQAFGLNHVRFHSWCPPEAAFVAADECGIYLQVEGPIWANQGATIGENRPVDAFIYEESWRILEAYGNHPSFVLMAHGNEPGGRDADFLGEWVQAMQRRDPRHLYTSGSGWPAIPESDFDSIPDGRIQQWGEGLDSRINGRAPETISDYAELVASRTRPIITHESGQWCAYPNLAEREKY
;
A
#
# COMPACT_ATOMS: atom_id res chain seq x y z
N THR A 1 3.87 -14.21 -24.00
CA THR A 1 2.83 -14.58 -24.99
C THR A 1 2.56 -16.07 -24.89
N ALA A 2 1.29 -16.44 -24.80
CA ALA A 2 0.81 -17.82 -24.91
C ALA A 2 -0.05 -17.95 -26.17
N GLU A 3 0.20 -18.97 -26.95
CA GLU A 3 -0.58 -19.29 -28.15
C GLU A 3 -1.28 -20.64 -27.93
N LEU A 4 -2.58 -20.67 -28.15
CA LEU A 4 -3.40 -21.86 -28.11
C LEU A 4 -3.94 -22.15 -29.51
N SER A 5 -3.79 -23.39 -29.95
CA SER A 5 -4.40 -23.88 -31.19
C SER A 5 -5.25 -25.11 -30.87
N ILE A 6 -6.49 -25.12 -31.35
CA ILE A 6 -7.40 -26.24 -31.21
C ILE A 6 -8.06 -26.52 -32.55
N THR A 7 -8.15 -27.81 -32.95
CA THR A 7 -8.84 -28.24 -34.18
C THR A 7 -10.17 -28.88 -33.80
N ILE A 8 -11.28 -28.33 -34.31
CA ILE A 8 -12.63 -28.82 -34.12
C ILE A 8 -13.23 -29.05 -35.53
N ASP A 9 -13.71 -30.26 -35.82
CA ASP A 9 -14.30 -30.61 -37.09
C ASP A 9 -13.44 -30.27 -38.33
N GLY A 10 -12.11 -30.44 -38.20
CA GLY A 10 -11.16 -30.12 -39.26
C GLY A 10 -10.82 -28.63 -39.44
N VAL A 11 -11.39 -27.76 -38.63
CA VAL A 11 -11.08 -26.32 -38.61
C VAL A 11 -10.17 -25.99 -37.42
N THR A 12 -9.03 -25.36 -37.68
CA THR A 12 -8.09 -24.94 -36.62
C THR A 12 -8.44 -23.54 -36.21
N HIS A 13 -8.66 -23.38 -34.88
CA HIS A 13 -8.87 -22.11 -34.19
C HIS A 13 -7.60 -21.76 -33.45
N HIS A 14 -7.25 -20.48 -33.45
CA HIS A 14 -6.10 -19.92 -32.73
C HIS A 14 -6.57 -18.87 -31.75
N ASP A 15 -5.99 -18.87 -30.54
CA ASP A 15 -6.10 -17.75 -29.56
C ASP A 15 -4.70 -17.35 -29.12
N LEU A 16 -4.50 -16.04 -28.96
CA LEU A 16 -3.25 -15.46 -28.53
C LEU A 16 -3.49 -14.63 -27.27
N ARG A 17 -2.77 -14.98 -26.21
CA ARG A 17 -2.80 -14.22 -24.95
C ARG A 17 -1.43 -13.62 -24.67
N GLN A 18 -1.44 -12.35 -24.29
CA GLN A 18 -0.25 -11.65 -23.86
C GLN A 18 -0.43 -11.21 -22.42
N THR A 19 0.63 -11.34 -21.63
CA THR A 19 0.70 -10.80 -20.29
C THR A 19 2.08 -10.20 -20.08
N THR A 20 2.13 -9.10 -19.33
CA THR A 20 3.36 -8.44 -18.88
C THR A 20 3.58 -8.83 -17.41
N PHE A 21 4.83 -9.05 -17.05
CA PHE A 21 5.21 -9.27 -15.66
C PHE A 21 6.64 -8.77 -15.45
N GLY A 22 6.95 -8.42 -14.21
CA GLY A 22 8.31 -8.07 -13.80
C GLY A 22 8.98 -9.19 -13.01
N LEU A 23 10.30 -9.28 -13.10
CA LEU A 23 11.09 -10.16 -12.27
C LEU A 23 11.60 -9.36 -11.07
N ARG A 24 11.02 -9.61 -9.92
CA ARG A 24 11.47 -9.02 -8.67
C ARG A 24 11.27 -10.02 -7.52
N GLU A 25 12.11 -9.92 -6.53
CA GLU A 25 11.94 -10.54 -5.23
C GLU A 25 11.70 -9.46 -4.18
N VAL A 26 10.69 -9.64 -3.33
CA VAL A 26 10.45 -8.82 -2.15
C VAL A 26 10.62 -9.71 -0.94
N SER A 27 11.44 -9.28 0.00
CA SER A 27 11.76 -10.04 1.21
C SER A 27 12.07 -9.13 2.38
N THR A 28 12.35 -9.72 3.53
CA THR A 28 12.82 -9.00 4.72
C THR A 28 14.20 -9.49 5.13
N ILE A 29 15.07 -8.56 5.55
CA ILE A 29 16.37 -8.86 6.14
C ILE A 29 16.39 -8.22 7.55
N GLY A 30 16.06 -9.01 8.55
CA GLY A 30 15.85 -8.49 9.91
C GLY A 30 14.73 -7.45 9.94
N THR A 31 15.05 -6.22 10.31
CA THR A 31 14.10 -5.10 10.37
C THR A 31 14.06 -4.24 9.12
N GLN A 32 14.58 -4.73 8.00
CA GLN A 32 14.63 -4.02 6.73
C GLN A 32 13.84 -4.75 5.64
N ILE A 33 13.13 -4.00 4.82
CA ILE A 33 12.58 -4.51 3.56
C ILE A 33 13.71 -4.61 2.55
N ALA A 34 13.73 -5.68 1.79
CA ALA A 34 14.70 -5.90 0.73
C ALA A 34 14.00 -6.12 -0.62
N ILE A 35 14.51 -5.48 -1.66
CA ILE A 35 14.12 -5.70 -3.04
C ILE A 35 15.31 -6.29 -3.81
N ASN A 36 15.09 -7.46 -4.40
CA ASN A 36 16.15 -8.20 -5.10
C ASN A 36 17.41 -8.41 -4.23
N GLY A 37 17.19 -8.77 -2.96
CA GLY A 37 18.24 -9.02 -1.98
C GLY A 37 18.95 -7.77 -1.44
N SER A 38 18.57 -6.56 -1.88
CA SER A 38 19.18 -5.30 -1.43
C SER A 38 18.24 -4.58 -0.44
N PRO A 39 18.72 -4.25 0.79
CA PRO A 39 17.97 -3.45 1.72
C PRO A 39 17.49 -2.15 1.08
N THR A 40 16.20 -1.89 1.17
CA THR A 40 15.54 -0.76 0.51
C THR A 40 14.80 0.07 1.54
N PHE A 41 15.19 1.33 1.69
CA PHE A 41 14.50 2.28 2.56
C PHE A 41 13.35 2.94 1.80
N LEU A 42 12.12 2.68 2.24
CA LEU A 42 10.92 3.23 1.63
C LEU A 42 10.64 4.64 2.20
N ARG A 43 10.73 5.64 1.34
CA ARG A 43 10.32 7.01 1.62
C ARG A 43 9.03 7.28 0.91
N GLY A 44 7.93 7.21 1.66
CA GLY A 44 6.59 7.18 1.08
C GLY A 44 5.76 8.44 1.31
N THR A 45 4.72 8.53 0.52
CA THR A 45 3.59 9.43 0.74
C THR A 45 2.29 8.64 0.70
N LEU A 46 1.24 9.28 1.20
CA LEU A 46 -0.12 8.78 1.20
C LEU A 46 -0.87 9.30 -0.02
N GLU A 47 -1.65 8.45 -0.66
CA GLU A 47 -2.63 8.80 -1.68
C GLU A 47 -4.03 8.30 -1.22
N SER A 48 -4.97 9.23 -1.07
CA SER A 48 -6.29 8.99 -0.46
C SER A 48 -7.44 9.11 -1.46
N CYS A 49 -7.20 8.91 -2.75
CA CYS A 49 -8.21 9.02 -3.81
C CYS A 49 -8.87 10.41 -3.87
N VAL A 50 -8.06 11.47 -3.71
CA VAL A 50 -8.56 12.86 -3.72
C VAL A 50 -8.20 13.53 -5.04
N PHE A 51 -9.17 13.60 -5.95
CA PHE A 51 -9.03 14.19 -7.29
C PHE A 51 -10.09 15.28 -7.48
N PRO A 52 -9.88 16.48 -6.94
CA PRO A 52 -10.92 17.52 -6.87
C PRO A 52 -11.36 18.06 -8.24
N LEU A 53 -10.48 18.04 -9.24
CA LEU A 53 -10.81 18.55 -10.57
C LEU A 53 -11.71 17.60 -11.39
N THR A 54 -11.56 16.30 -11.18
CA THR A 54 -12.23 15.25 -11.96
C THR A 54 -13.29 14.49 -11.17
N GLY A 55 -13.17 14.48 -9.83
CA GLY A 55 -14.01 13.68 -8.96
C GLY A 55 -13.74 12.17 -9.01
N HIS A 56 -12.72 11.74 -9.75
CA HIS A 56 -12.31 10.34 -9.88
C HIS A 56 -10.80 10.24 -10.18
N PRO A 57 -10.13 9.11 -9.86
CA PRO A 57 -8.74 8.90 -10.20
C PRO A 57 -8.51 8.86 -11.71
N PRO A 58 -7.34 9.29 -12.19
CA PRO A 58 -6.96 9.15 -13.59
C PRO A 58 -6.93 7.69 -14.03
N THR A 59 -7.38 7.42 -15.25
CA THR A 59 -7.32 6.09 -15.87
C THR A 59 -6.26 5.99 -16.96
N ASP A 60 -5.50 7.05 -17.18
CA ASP A 60 -4.39 7.11 -18.13
C ASP A 60 -3.03 7.09 -17.43
N VAL A 61 -2.07 6.47 -18.10
CA VAL A 61 -0.70 6.27 -17.55
C VAL A 61 0.05 7.59 -17.40
N GLN A 62 -0.19 8.57 -18.29
CA GLN A 62 0.57 9.81 -18.24
C GLN A 62 0.25 10.63 -16.99
N SER A 63 -1.00 10.71 -16.60
CA SER A 63 -1.40 11.41 -15.36
C SER A 63 -0.73 10.80 -14.13
N TRP A 64 -0.60 9.48 -14.08
CA TRP A 64 0.11 8.80 -12.99
C TRP A 64 1.63 8.99 -13.04
N ARG A 65 2.22 9.07 -14.23
CA ARG A 65 3.65 9.45 -14.36
C ARG A 65 3.91 10.84 -13.79
N ASP A 66 3.01 11.78 -14.00
CA ASP A 66 3.14 13.14 -13.47
C ASP A 66 3.05 13.17 -11.95
N VAL A 67 2.17 12.36 -11.35
CA VAL A 67 2.09 12.14 -9.90
C VAL A 67 3.41 11.57 -9.37
N TYR A 68 3.92 10.50 -9.99
CA TYR A 68 5.15 9.84 -9.52
C TYR A 68 6.40 10.68 -9.78
N ALA A 69 6.46 11.43 -10.87
CA ALA A 69 7.54 12.38 -11.10
C ALA A 69 7.58 13.46 -10.00
N THR A 70 6.42 13.92 -9.54
CA THR A 70 6.32 14.82 -8.41
C THR A 70 6.84 14.16 -7.13
N CYS A 71 6.43 12.93 -6.83
CA CYS A 71 6.97 12.17 -5.70
C CYS A 71 8.50 12.07 -5.75
N GLN A 72 9.05 11.70 -6.91
CA GLN A 72 10.49 11.58 -7.11
C GLN A 72 11.24 12.90 -6.95
N ALA A 73 10.65 14.02 -7.39
CA ALA A 73 11.25 15.35 -7.20
C ALA A 73 11.41 15.71 -5.70
N PHE A 74 10.60 15.13 -4.83
CA PHE A 74 10.74 15.22 -3.38
C PHE A 74 11.54 14.06 -2.75
N GLY A 75 12.21 13.24 -3.56
CA GLY A 75 13.02 12.11 -3.09
C GLY A 75 12.23 10.91 -2.58
N LEU A 76 10.94 10.82 -2.90
CA LEU A 76 10.09 9.70 -2.54
C LEU A 76 10.23 8.57 -3.56
N ASN A 77 10.13 7.34 -3.07
CA ASN A 77 10.20 6.11 -3.88
C ASN A 77 9.06 5.14 -3.58
N HIS A 78 8.09 5.57 -2.78
CA HIS A 78 7.00 4.72 -2.32
C HIS A 78 5.69 5.51 -2.23
N VAL A 79 4.58 4.86 -2.61
CA VAL A 79 3.23 5.39 -2.46
C VAL A 79 2.35 4.35 -1.80
N ARG A 80 1.67 4.74 -0.74
CA ARG A 80 0.62 3.99 -0.08
C ARG A 80 -0.74 4.47 -0.55
N PHE A 81 -1.57 3.57 -1.06
CA PHE A 81 -2.95 3.85 -1.42
C PHE A 81 -3.85 3.55 -0.22
N HIS A 82 -4.30 4.62 0.43
CA HIS A 82 -5.06 4.54 1.69
C HIS A 82 -6.48 4.03 1.46
N SER A 83 -6.75 2.81 1.92
CA SER A 83 -8.06 2.15 1.85
C SER A 83 -8.62 2.00 0.43
N TRP A 84 -7.77 1.87 -0.58
CA TRP A 84 -8.21 1.62 -1.95
C TRP A 84 -7.12 1.01 -2.83
N CYS A 85 -7.55 0.43 -3.95
CA CYS A 85 -6.68 -0.07 -5.00
C CYS A 85 -6.79 0.86 -6.22
N PRO A 86 -5.68 1.43 -6.73
CA PRO A 86 -5.73 2.30 -7.90
C PRO A 86 -5.98 1.53 -9.19
N PRO A 87 -6.34 2.21 -10.30
CA PRO A 87 -6.49 1.58 -11.60
C PRO A 87 -5.15 1.09 -12.16
N GLU A 88 -5.19 0.16 -13.13
CA GLU A 88 -4.02 -0.43 -13.81
C GLU A 88 -3.00 0.62 -14.28
N ALA A 89 -3.48 1.77 -14.75
CA ALA A 89 -2.63 2.87 -15.21
C ALA A 89 -1.62 3.34 -14.14
N ALA A 90 -2.01 3.29 -12.85
CA ALA A 90 -1.12 3.63 -11.75
C ALA A 90 0.02 2.60 -11.59
N PHE A 91 -0.29 1.32 -11.74
CA PHE A 91 0.72 0.26 -11.67
C PHE A 91 1.69 0.32 -12.84
N VAL A 92 1.17 0.49 -14.05
CA VAL A 92 2.01 0.65 -15.27
C VAL A 92 2.96 1.84 -15.11
N ALA A 93 2.45 2.99 -14.69
CA ALA A 93 3.29 4.17 -14.46
C ALA A 93 4.32 3.95 -13.36
N ALA A 94 3.96 3.25 -12.27
CA ALA A 94 4.87 2.95 -11.18
C ALA A 94 6.00 2.00 -11.60
N ASP A 95 5.68 0.99 -12.42
CA ASP A 95 6.68 0.09 -13.00
C ASP A 95 7.70 0.86 -13.85
N GLU A 96 7.22 1.79 -14.68
CA GLU A 96 8.06 2.61 -15.55
C GLU A 96 8.90 3.65 -14.78
N CYS A 97 8.34 4.23 -13.72
CA CYS A 97 9.00 5.25 -12.90
C CYS A 97 9.88 4.66 -11.80
N GLY A 98 9.75 3.38 -11.46
CA GLY A 98 10.48 2.76 -10.35
C GLY A 98 9.96 3.21 -8.98
N ILE A 99 8.65 3.37 -8.82
CA ILE A 99 7.97 3.66 -7.55
C ILE A 99 7.43 2.36 -6.96
N TYR A 100 7.67 2.11 -5.70
CA TYR A 100 7.10 0.96 -4.98
C TYR A 100 5.72 1.30 -4.43
N LEU A 101 4.78 0.36 -4.54
CA LEU A 101 3.39 0.56 -4.14
C LEU A 101 3.03 -0.32 -2.95
N GLN A 102 2.31 0.27 -1.99
CA GLN A 102 1.49 -0.43 -1.02
C GLN A 102 0.03 -0.22 -1.40
N VAL A 103 -0.67 -1.33 -1.64
CA VAL A 103 -2.09 -1.32 -1.98
C VAL A 103 -2.90 -1.80 -0.80
N GLU A 104 -4.04 -1.19 -0.57
CA GLU A 104 -4.96 -1.59 0.48
C GLU A 104 -6.30 -2.00 -0.09
N GLY A 105 -6.94 -2.96 0.57
CA GLY A 105 -8.36 -3.23 0.36
C GLY A 105 -9.21 -2.01 0.74
N PRO A 106 -10.41 -1.83 0.18
CA PRO A 106 -11.24 -0.63 0.37
C PRO A 106 -11.98 -0.65 1.71
N ILE A 107 -11.25 -0.84 2.81
CA ILE A 107 -11.80 -0.94 4.16
C ILE A 107 -11.13 0.04 5.11
N TRP A 108 -11.95 0.78 5.83
CA TRP A 108 -11.57 1.59 6.98
C TRP A 108 -12.59 1.38 8.11
N ALA A 109 -12.42 0.28 8.85
CA ALA A 109 -13.43 -0.23 9.76
C ALA A 109 -13.63 0.63 11.02
N ASN A 110 -12.62 1.35 11.50
CA ASN A 110 -12.76 2.21 12.67
C ASN A 110 -13.76 3.35 12.46
N GLN A 111 -14.02 3.72 11.21
CA GLN A 111 -14.97 4.76 10.84
C GLN A 111 -16.35 4.23 10.44
N GLY A 112 -16.53 2.93 10.34
CA GLY A 112 -17.79 2.38 9.86
C GLY A 112 -18.07 0.94 10.28
N ALA A 113 -17.39 -0.02 9.73
CA ALA A 113 -17.66 -1.44 9.91
C ALA A 113 -16.63 -2.13 10.81
N THR A 114 -17.09 -2.99 11.72
CA THR A 114 -16.24 -3.95 12.43
C THR A 114 -16.02 -5.19 11.55
N ILE A 115 -14.86 -5.83 11.69
CA ILE A 115 -14.47 -7.04 10.95
C ILE A 115 -14.30 -8.24 11.90
N GLY A 116 -14.30 -9.46 11.33
CA GLY A 116 -14.14 -10.70 12.08
C GLY A 116 -15.39 -11.14 12.84
N GLU A 117 -16.56 -10.66 12.48
CA GLU A 117 -17.85 -10.98 13.10
C GLU A 117 -18.78 -11.80 12.19
N ASN A 118 -18.26 -12.43 11.14
CA ASN A 118 -19.02 -13.17 10.12
C ASN A 118 -20.07 -12.30 9.40
N ARG A 119 -19.74 -11.05 9.16
CA ARG A 119 -20.53 -10.13 8.34
C ARG A 119 -20.18 -10.26 6.87
N PRO A 120 -21.03 -9.80 5.94
CA PRO A 120 -20.71 -9.83 4.51
C PRO A 120 -19.40 -9.12 4.15
N VAL A 121 -18.98 -8.11 4.92
CA VAL A 121 -17.71 -7.40 4.72
C VAL A 121 -16.50 -8.31 4.90
N ASP A 122 -16.58 -9.31 5.78
CA ASP A 122 -15.48 -10.24 6.02
C ASP A 122 -15.17 -11.07 4.77
N ALA A 123 -16.20 -11.61 4.13
CA ALA A 123 -16.05 -12.32 2.86
C ALA A 123 -15.58 -11.38 1.73
N PHE A 124 -16.12 -10.16 1.68
CA PHE A 124 -15.74 -9.15 0.69
C PHE A 124 -14.25 -8.79 0.77
N ILE A 125 -13.68 -8.67 1.98
CA ILE A 125 -12.24 -8.40 2.17
C ILE A 125 -11.38 -9.46 1.46
N TYR A 126 -11.70 -10.75 1.64
CA TYR A 126 -10.98 -11.83 0.96
C TYR A 126 -11.16 -11.80 -0.56
N GLU A 127 -12.39 -11.68 -1.02
CA GLU A 127 -12.71 -11.68 -2.44
C GLU A 127 -12.04 -10.51 -3.17
N GLU A 128 -12.09 -9.31 -2.59
CA GLU A 128 -11.50 -8.13 -3.20
C GLU A 128 -9.97 -8.19 -3.18
N SER A 129 -9.36 -8.66 -2.09
CA SER A 129 -7.93 -8.90 -2.03
C SER A 129 -7.46 -9.87 -3.14
N TRP A 130 -8.21 -10.94 -3.38
CA TRP A 130 -7.90 -11.88 -4.45
C TRP A 130 -8.03 -11.26 -5.83
N ARG A 131 -9.06 -10.45 -6.08
CA ARG A 131 -9.23 -9.71 -7.34
C ARG A 131 -8.07 -8.76 -7.59
N ILE A 132 -7.62 -8.04 -6.57
CA ILE A 132 -6.46 -7.14 -6.65
C ILE A 132 -5.20 -7.93 -7.04
N LEU A 133 -4.93 -9.04 -6.37
CA LEU A 133 -3.75 -9.87 -6.66
C LEU A 133 -3.83 -10.52 -8.05
N GLU A 134 -5.00 -10.99 -8.49
CA GLU A 134 -5.19 -11.55 -9.83
C GLU A 134 -5.01 -10.51 -10.93
N ALA A 135 -5.53 -9.29 -10.72
CA ALA A 135 -5.44 -8.23 -11.71
C ALA A 135 -4.03 -7.62 -11.77
N TYR A 136 -3.41 -7.36 -10.62
CA TYR A 136 -2.23 -6.49 -10.54
C TYR A 136 -0.98 -7.15 -9.94
N GLY A 137 -1.06 -8.37 -9.45
CA GLY A 137 0.08 -9.05 -8.81
C GLY A 137 1.30 -9.28 -9.72
N ASN A 138 1.16 -9.12 -11.04
CA ASN A 138 2.28 -9.20 -11.99
C ASN A 138 3.12 -7.93 -12.09
N HIS A 139 2.63 -6.80 -11.55
CA HIS A 139 3.36 -5.54 -11.57
C HIS A 139 4.53 -5.56 -10.56
N PRO A 140 5.77 -5.37 -10.98
CA PRO A 140 6.92 -5.39 -10.07
C PRO A 140 6.93 -4.24 -9.07
N SER A 141 6.22 -3.14 -9.35
CA SER A 141 6.02 -2.02 -8.43
C SER A 141 5.13 -2.37 -7.24
N PHE A 142 4.20 -3.31 -7.38
CA PHE A 142 3.32 -3.75 -6.30
C PHE A 142 4.09 -4.65 -5.33
N VAL A 143 4.50 -4.11 -4.19
CA VAL A 143 5.39 -4.81 -3.24
C VAL A 143 4.75 -5.11 -1.90
N LEU A 144 3.83 -4.27 -1.43
CA LEU A 144 3.22 -4.36 -0.10
C LEU A 144 1.70 -4.35 -0.20
N MET A 145 1.04 -5.14 0.67
CA MET A 145 -0.42 -5.16 0.75
C MET A 145 -0.91 -5.21 2.20
N ALA A 146 -1.99 -4.47 2.48
CA ALA A 146 -2.78 -4.56 3.70
C ALA A 146 -4.26 -4.80 3.37
N HIS A 147 -5.04 -5.35 4.35
CA HIS A 147 -6.48 -5.50 4.13
C HIS A 147 -7.20 -4.17 3.98
N GLY A 148 -6.66 -3.10 4.56
CA GLY A 148 -7.21 -1.76 4.62
C GLY A 148 -6.53 -0.94 5.71
N ASN A 149 -7.23 0.06 6.22
CA ASN A 149 -6.73 0.99 7.23
C ASN A 149 -7.47 0.84 8.56
N GLU A 150 -6.75 0.96 9.68
CA GLU A 150 -7.27 1.13 11.05
C GLU A 150 -8.52 0.28 11.34
N PRO A 151 -8.40 -1.06 11.40
CA PRO A 151 -9.54 -1.95 11.61
C PRO A 151 -10.15 -1.84 13.00
N GLY A 152 -11.35 -2.42 13.16
CA GLY A 152 -12.03 -2.57 14.45
C GLY A 152 -12.73 -3.94 14.54
N GLY A 153 -13.31 -4.24 15.70
CA GLY A 153 -13.96 -5.53 15.97
C GLY A 153 -12.98 -6.60 16.42
N ARG A 154 -13.14 -7.84 15.94
CA ARG A 154 -12.24 -8.97 16.21
C ARG A 154 -11.11 -9.02 15.16
N ASP A 155 -10.43 -7.93 15.05
CA ASP A 155 -9.50 -7.64 13.98
C ASP A 155 -8.24 -8.50 13.99
N ALA A 156 -7.62 -8.75 15.15
CA ALA A 156 -6.35 -9.45 15.23
C ALA A 156 -6.46 -10.90 14.73
N ASP A 157 -7.44 -11.66 15.21
CA ASP A 157 -7.65 -13.07 14.82
C ASP A 157 -7.99 -13.15 13.31
N PHE A 158 -8.96 -12.35 12.87
CA PHE A 158 -9.41 -12.34 11.49
C PHE A 158 -8.29 -11.95 10.52
N LEU A 159 -7.50 -10.94 10.86
CA LEU A 159 -6.42 -10.46 10.01
C LEU A 159 -5.20 -11.38 10.04
N GLY A 160 -4.98 -12.15 11.12
CA GLY A 160 -3.98 -13.21 11.13
C GLY A 160 -4.29 -14.29 10.09
N GLU A 161 -5.54 -14.74 10.02
CA GLU A 161 -6.00 -15.69 9.02
C GLU A 161 -5.93 -15.10 7.59
N TRP A 162 -6.30 -13.83 7.43
CA TRP A 162 -6.24 -13.13 6.14
C TRP A 162 -4.79 -13.01 5.65
N VAL A 163 -3.84 -12.55 6.47
CA VAL A 163 -2.42 -12.44 6.10
C VAL A 163 -1.89 -13.79 5.62
N GLN A 164 -2.11 -14.85 6.41
CA GLN A 164 -1.67 -16.19 6.03
C GLN A 164 -2.31 -16.69 4.73
N ALA A 165 -3.59 -16.34 4.49
CA ALA A 165 -4.26 -16.72 3.25
C ALA A 165 -3.66 -16.00 2.04
N MET A 166 -3.33 -14.70 2.16
CA MET A 166 -2.69 -13.93 1.09
C MET A 166 -1.27 -14.42 0.81
N GLN A 167 -0.46 -14.65 1.85
CA GLN A 167 0.89 -15.23 1.73
C GLN A 167 0.89 -16.59 1.00
N ARG A 168 -0.09 -17.44 1.30
CA ARG A 168 -0.24 -18.73 0.57
C ARG A 168 -0.71 -18.56 -0.87
N ARG A 169 -1.57 -17.57 -1.12
CA ARG A 169 -2.16 -17.31 -2.44
C ARG A 169 -1.15 -16.69 -3.40
N ASP A 170 -0.42 -15.69 -2.92
CA ASP A 170 0.58 -15.00 -3.73
C ASP A 170 1.80 -14.58 -2.89
N PRO A 171 2.84 -15.42 -2.81
CA PRO A 171 4.03 -15.14 -2.02
C PRO A 171 4.97 -14.09 -2.63
N ARG A 172 4.57 -13.43 -3.71
CA ARG A 172 5.39 -12.42 -4.40
C ARG A 172 5.37 -11.05 -3.71
N HIS A 173 4.52 -10.85 -2.71
CA HIS A 173 4.33 -9.59 -1.99
C HIS A 173 4.58 -9.80 -0.50
N LEU A 174 4.79 -8.70 0.24
CA LEU A 174 4.75 -8.72 1.70
C LEU A 174 3.39 -8.20 2.19
N TYR A 175 2.89 -8.84 3.25
CA TYR A 175 1.56 -8.57 3.79
C TYR A 175 1.63 -8.10 5.23
N THR A 176 0.77 -7.15 5.57
CA THR A 176 0.50 -6.72 6.93
C THR A 176 -0.99 -6.76 7.22
N SER A 177 -1.35 -6.87 8.49
CA SER A 177 -2.75 -6.91 8.94
C SER A 177 -3.55 -5.72 8.44
N GLY A 178 -3.14 -4.53 8.84
CA GLY A 178 -3.75 -3.26 8.47
C GLY A 178 -2.76 -2.13 8.63
N SER A 179 -3.00 -1.04 7.94
CA SER A 179 -2.23 0.17 8.20
C SER A 179 -2.74 0.84 9.48
N GLY A 180 -1.83 1.09 10.42
CA GLY A 180 -2.11 1.65 11.73
C GLY A 180 -2.08 0.61 12.87
N TRP A 181 -2.80 -0.47 12.74
CA TRP A 181 -2.89 -1.59 13.70
C TRP A 181 -3.74 -2.75 13.12
N PRO A 182 -3.83 -3.89 13.82
CA PRO A 182 -2.99 -4.35 14.91
C PRO A 182 -1.61 -4.84 14.42
N ALA A 183 -0.58 -4.78 15.29
CA ALA A 183 0.64 -5.54 15.05
C ALA A 183 0.40 -7.00 15.45
N ILE A 184 0.47 -7.92 14.49
CA ILE A 184 0.21 -9.35 14.69
C ILE A 184 1.40 -10.20 14.24
N PRO A 185 1.61 -11.39 14.81
CA PRO A 185 2.78 -12.22 14.51
C PRO A 185 2.84 -12.69 13.04
N GLU A 186 1.70 -12.82 12.36
CA GLU A 186 1.59 -13.31 10.99
C GLU A 186 2.08 -12.30 9.94
N SER A 187 2.14 -11.00 10.30
CA SER A 187 2.56 -9.95 9.37
C SER A 187 4.04 -10.05 8.99
N ASP A 188 4.35 -9.82 7.72
CA ASP A 188 5.73 -9.71 7.23
C ASP A 188 6.40 -8.41 7.67
N PHE A 189 5.62 -7.36 7.86
CA PHE A 189 6.04 -6.05 8.37
C PHE A 189 4.93 -5.42 9.20
N ASP A 190 5.26 -4.47 10.06
CA ASP A 190 4.29 -3.73 10.87
C ASP A 190 4.09 -2.32 10.27
N SER A 191 2.83 -1.96 9.99
CA SER A 191 2.45 -0.59 9.65
C SER A 191 1.75 0.02 10.87
N ILE A 192 2.50 0.78 11.67
CA ILE A 192 2.09 1.19 13.01
C ILE A 192 2.22 2.70 13.24
N PRO A 193 1.45 3.29 14.18
CA PRO A 193 1.52 4.71 14.48
C PRO A 193 2.77 5.10 15.27
N ASP A 194 3.51 4.14 15.83
CA ASP A 194 4.75 4.40 16.53
C ASP A 194 5.74 5.13 15.61
N GLY A 195 6.38 6.15 16.14
CA GLY A 195 7.28 6.98 15.35
C GLY A 195 6.62 8.15 14.61
N ARG A 196 5.31 8.35 14.74
CA ARG A 196 4.68 9.60 14.27
C ARG A 196 5.36 10.82 14.90
N ILE A 197 5.70 11.79 14.08
CA ILE A 197 6.27 13.06 14.56
C ILE A 197 5.21 14.10 14.89
N GLN A 198 4.06 13.98 14.27
CA GLN A 198 2.85 14.71 14.61
C GLN A 198 1.63 13.86 14.31
N GLN A 199 0.66 13.90 15.21
CA GLN A 199 -0.63 13.21 15.09
C GLN A 199 -1.77 14.23 15.17
N TRP A 200 -2.85 13.99 14.44
CA TRP A 200 -4.04 14.80 14.49
C TRP A 200 -4.60 14.84 15.93
N GLY A 201 -4.93 16.03 16.41
CA GLY A 201 -5.48 16.24 17.76
C GLY A 201 -4.44 16.45 18.88
N GLU A 202 -3.14 16.21 18.64
CA GLU A 202 -2.11 16.43 19.66
C GLU A 202 -1.76 17.92 19.88
N GLY A 203 -2.03 18.77 18.88
CA GLY A 203 -1.76 20.21 18.97
C GLY A 203 -0.31 20.51 19.36
N LEU A 204 -0.14 21.32 20.43
CA LEU A 204 1.17 21.72 20.93
C LEU A 204 1.93 20.59 21.65
N ASP A 205 1.26 19.53 22.07
CA ASP A 205 1.86 18.40 22.76
C ASP A 205 2.50 17.39 21.79
N SER A 206 2.32 17.59 20.49
CA SER A 206 2.94 16.75 19.48
C SER A 206 4.47 16.76 19.57
N ARG A 207 5.11 15.67 19.12
CA ARG A 207 6.56 15.53 19.14
C ARG A 207 7.29 16.70 18.45
N ILE A 208 6.72 17.19 17.35
CA ILE A 208 7.32 18.30 16.59
C ILE A 208 7.17 19.64 17.30
N ASN A 209 6.11 19.84 18.08
CA ASN A 209 5.86 21.09 18.83
C ASN A 209 6.41 21.04 20.25
N GLY A 210 6.55 19.86 20.82
CA GLY A 210 6.98 19.63 22.20
C GLY A 210 8.46 19.84 22.45
N ARG A 211 9.27 20.11 21.42
CA ARG A 211 10.72 20.36 21.53
C ARG A 211 11.20 21.31 20.44
N ALA A 212 12.40 21.87 20.64
CA ALA A 212 13.03 22.72 19.62
C ALA A 212 13.20 21.93 18.29
N PRO A 213 13.12 22.60 17.13
CA PRO A 213 13.41 21.98 15.84
C PRO A 213 14.81 21.36 15.84
N GLU A 214 14.91 20.12 15.36
CA GLU A 214 16.16 19.38 15.30
C GLU A 214 16.13 18.37 14.12
N THR A 215 17.28 17.88 13.74
CA THR A 215 17.45 16.95 12.60
C THR A 215 18.20 15.67 12.99
N ILE A 216 18.38 15.45 14.29
CA ILE A 216 19.14 14.32 14.84
C ILE A 216 18.27 13.19 15.39
N SER A 217 16.96 13.41 15.52
CA SER A 217 16.06 12.33 15.93
C SER A 217 16.04 11.23 14.88
N ASP A 218 16.18 9.99 15.34
CA ASP A 218 16.00 8.79 14.56
C ASP A 218 15.01 7.84 15.24
N TYR A 219 14.81 6.69 14.65
CA TYR A 219 13.94 5.65 15.18
C TYR A 219 14.73 4.43 15.66
N ALA A 220 16.02 4.58 15.96
CA ALA A 220 16.91 3.47 16.30
C ALA A 220 16.41 2.65 17.50
N GLU A 221 15.93 3.30 18.56
CA GLU A 221 15.39 2.63 19.74
C GLU A 221 14.10 1.84 19.40
N LEU A 222 13.20 2.44 18.59
CA LEU A 222 11.99 1.79 18.15
C LEU A 222 12.29 0.56 17.31
N VAL A 223 13.20 0.68 16.34
CA VAL A 223 13.62 -0.41 15.47
C VAL A 223 14.35 -1.50 16.26
N ALA A 224 15.22 -1.14 17.22
CA ALA A 224 15.94 -2.10 18.06
C ALA A 224 15.04 -3.02 18.88
N SER A 225 13.84 -2.57 19.20
CA SER A 225 12.83 -3.36 19.92
C SER A 225 12.03 -4.33 19.05
N ARG A 226 12.26 -4.34 17.72
CA ARG A 226 11.47 -5.09 16.75
C ARG A 226 12.27 -6.21 16.10
N THR A 227 11.57 -7.21 15.58
CA THR A 227 12.13 -8.37 14.89
C THR A 227 11.82 -8.38 13.40
N ARG A 228 10.98 -7.46 12.94
CA ARG A 228 10.55 -7.31 11.54
C ARG A 228 10.53 -5.84 11.12
N PRO A 229 10.44 -5.54 9.82
CA PRO A 229 10.37 -4.16 9.34
C PRO A 229 9.18 -3.38 9.91
N ILE A 230 9.40 -2.09 10.11
CA ILE A 230 8.37 -1.14 10.49
C ILE A 230 8.20 -0.13 9.35
N ILE A 231 6.96 0.13 8.98
CA ILE A 231 6.56 1.29 8.20
C ILE A 231 5.76 2.20 9.12
N THR A 232 6.24 3.43 9.32
CA THR A 232 5.51 4.40 10.12
C THR A 232 4.23 4.79 9.40
N HIS A 233 3.11 4.47 10.02
CA HIS A 233 1.79 4.83 9.52
C HIS A 233 1.54 6.32 9.76
N GLU A 234 1.35 7.07 8.66
CA GLU A 234 1.01 8.51 8.72
C GLU A 234 1.94 9.32 9.63
N SER A 235 3.24 9.34 9.30
CA SER A 235 4.30 9.90 10.15
C SER A 235 4.12 11.38 10.47
N GLY A 236 3.44 12.16 9.61
CA GLY A 236 3.14 13.57 9.83
C GLY A 236 1.74 13.92 9.34
N GLN A 237 0.84 14.21 10.28
CA GLN A 237 -0.54 14.63 9.99
C GLN A 237 -0.66 16.15 10.17
N TRP A 238 0.11 16.92 9.38
CA TRP A 238 0.08 18.38 9.46
C TRP A 238 -1.13 18.96 8.73
N CYS A 239 -1.82 19.86 9.44
CA CYS A 239 -2.77 20.75 8.80
C CYS A 239 -2.01 21.94 8.23
N ALA A 240 -1.49 21.82 7.00
CA ALA A 240 -0.88 22.94 6.31
C ALA A 240 -1.95 23.96 5.89
N TYR A 241 -1.60 25.23 5.88
CA TYR A 241 -2.47 26.24 5.29
C TYR A 241 -2.63 25.96 3.80
N PRO A 242 -3.87 25.90 3.28
CA PRO A 242 -4.09 25.68 1.87
C PRO A 242 -3.52 26.86 1.05
N ASN A 243 -2.97 26.54 -0.09
CA ASN A 243 -2.61 27.59 -1.06
C ASN A 243 -3.90 28.17 -1.65
N LEU A 244 -4.31 29.34 -1.21
CA LEU A 244 -5.56 29.96 -1.66
C LEU A 244 -5.56 30.32 -3.16
N ALA A 245 -4.39 30.36 -3.81
CA ALA A 245 -4.31 30.49 -5.27
C ALA A 245 -4.77 29.22 -6.01
N GLU A 246 -4.88 28.11 -5.31
CA GLU A 246 -5.32 26.82 -5.86
C GLU A 246 -6.80 26.48 -5.58
N ARG A 247 -7.54 27.43 -5.01
CA ARG A 247 -8.97 27.21 -4.63
C ARG A 247 -9.86 26.78 -5.81
N GLU A 248 -9.47 27.07 -7.04
CA GLU A 248 -10.20 26.65 -8.24
C GLU A 248 -10.11 25.13 -8.50
N LYS A 249 -9.25 24.42 -7.77
CA LYS A 249 -9.17 22.95 -7.81
C LYS A 249 -10.26 22.24 -6.98
N TYR A 250 -11.03 23.00 -6.18
CA TYR A 250 -12.00 22.46 -5.23
C TYR A 250 -13.42 22.91 -5.51
#